data_9feb09c727ed72cfc79e7ce2b91e9f59
#
_entry.id   9feb09c727ed72cfc79e7ce2b91e9f59
#
_cell.length_a   1.000
_cell.length_b   1.000
_cell.length_c   1.000
_cell.angle_alpha   90.00
_cell.angle_beta   90.00
_cell.angle_gamma   90.00
#
_symmetry.space_group_name_H-M   'P 1'
#
loop_
_entity.id
_entity.type
_entity.pdbx_description
1 polymer ?
#
loop_
_entity_poly.entity_id
_entity_poly.type
_entity_poly.pdbx_seq_one_letter_code
_entity_poly.pdbx_strand_id
1 'polypeptide(L)'
;MKLRVGNGCWHAGHIQVAAYCQEAGLFTQEGIDVEVVTAKIYTEGLESSRPDGERYDEVGTVLRDMIAFNIDIIPDVHVRTPFAERALGNDELRIIGGWRNQFPAALVTAAGIKSIKDLKGKRIGDWYRGGIATLWLERQMRLAGLDPDRDVEWKIGYKFGSMREAWKPLQAGDTDAAIVRNQWVPQLVEQGFNKLYDFVEDSKPHGRPDRVTVARKSFIERNPELIKRFWKATIRAYHSMRMIPESYPFRRYVEAKIRVNNPDESERMRDLVPIVMLESSFFPLDGQLSPEGVWRILEEHIDAGVLSKTVTRNDVDAVIRQELVQEVWQEMSQTDEVKHNLERLQPVVEKYGY
;
A
#
# COMPACT_ATOMS: atom_id res chain seq x y z
N MET A 1 -17.07 23.63 4.96
CA MET A 1 -16.41 23.21 3.70
C MET A 1 -16.40 21.69 3.70
N LYS A 2 -16.76 21.07 2.58
CA LYS A 2 -16.80 19.62 2.42
C LYS A 2 -15.41 19.14 1.97
N LEU A 3 -14.80 18.24 2.72
CA LEU A 3 -13.52 17.61 2.35
C LEU A 3 -13.79 16.45 1.37
N ARG A 4 -13.13 16.45 0.24
CA ARG A 4 -13.27 15.39 -0.77
C ARG A 4 -12.07 14.45 -0.70
N VAL A 5 -12.33 13.21 -0.27
CA VAL A 5 -11.32 12.16 -0.13
C VAL A 5 -11.51 11.15 -1.25
N GLY A 6 -10.52 11.06 -2.11
CA GLY A 6 -10.54 10.18 -3.27
C GLY A 6 -9.84 8.85 -3.05
N ASN A 7 -9.80 8.06 -4.12
CA ASN A 7 -9.09 6.78 -4.18
C ASN A 7 -7.88 6.90 -5.10
N GLY A 8 -6.71 6.46 -4.65
CA GLY A 8 -5.47 6.49 -5.44
C GLY A 8 -5.34 5.34 -6.44
N CYS A 9 -6.27 4.40 -6.43
CA CYS A 9 -6.20 3.19 -7.24
C CYS A 9 -7.61 2.63 -7.44
N TRP A 10 -7.83 1.85 -8.48
CA TRP A 10 -9.13 1.24 -8.80
C TRP A 10 -9.58 0.14 -7.82
N HIS A 11 -8.73 -0.36 -6.95
CA HIS A 11 -9.11 -1.34 -5.93
C HIS A 11 -9.98 -0.70 -4.85
N ALA A 12 -11.17 -1.23 -4.66
CA ALA A 12 -12.09 -0.80 -3.60
C ALA A 12 -11.48 -0.91 -2.17
N GLY A 13 -10.48 -1.78 -1.98
CA GLY A 13 -9.75 -1.91 -0.72
C GLY A 13 -8.97 -0.66 -0.32
N HIS A 14 -8.58 0.17 -1.27
CA HIS A 14 -7.73 1.35 -1.03
C HIS A 14 -8.47 2.53 -0.40
N ILE A 15 -9.80 2.56 -0.47
CA ILE A 15 -10.61 3.58 0.20
C ILE A 15 -11.12 3.15 1.59
N GLN A 16 -10.76 1.94 2.02
CA GLN A 16 -11.32 1.30 3.21
C GLN A 16 -11.25 2.16 4.47
N VAL A 17 -10.15 2.88 4.69
CA VAL A 17 -9.99 3.72 5.89
C VAL A 17 -10.96 4.90 5.88
N ALA A 18 -11.04 5.64 4.77
CA ALA A 18 -11.93 6.79 4.66
C ALA A 18 -13.40 6.38 4.77
N ALA A 19 -13.78 5.26 4.15
CA ALA A 19 -15.13 4.75 4.24
C ALA A 19 -15.44 4.19 5.64
N TYR A 20 -14.47 3.56 6.31
CA TYR A 20 -14.62 3.18 7.71
C TYR A 20 -14.83 4.40 8.62
N CYS A 21 -14.02 5.45 8.45
CA CYS A 21 -14.19 6.71 9.19
C CYS A 21 -15.59 7.29 9.02
N GLN A 22 -16.14 7.22 7.80
CA GLN A 22 -17.49 7.71 7.51
C GLN A 22 -18.55 6.87 8.19
N GLU A 23 -18.51 5.54 8.07
CA GLU A 23 -19.50 4.63 8.66
C GLU A 23 -19.45 4.57 10.19
N ALA A 24 -18.24 4.66 10.77
CA ALA A 24 -18.04 4.73 12.22
C ALA A 24 -18.31 6.11 12.83
N GLY A 25 -18.62 7.11 12.00
CA GLY A 25 -18.89 8.48 12.45
C GLY A 25 -17.65 9.25 12.92
N LEU A 26 -16.43 8.76 12.64
CA LEU A 26 -15.19 9.39 13.12
C LEU A 26 -14.98 10.78 12.51
N PHE A 27 -15.35 10.99 11.26
CA PHE A 27 -15.31 12.30 10.63
C PHE A 27 -16.30 13.28 11.29
N THR A 28 -17.51 12.80 11.61
CA THR A 28 -18.51 13.61 12.32
C THR A 28 -18.06 13.99 13.73
N GLN A 29 -17.39 13.07 14.45
CA GLN A 29 -16.80 13.35 15.76
C GLN A 29 -15.75 14.48 15.71
N GLU A 30 -14.98 14.55 14.63
CA GLU A 30 -14.01 15.65 14.40
C GLU A 30 -14.65 16.89 13.78
N GLY A 31 -15.98 16.92 13.58
CA GLY A 31 -16.70 18.06 13.02
C GLY A 31 -16.36 18.36 11.57
N ILE A 32 -16.00 17.35 10.78
CA ILE A 32 -15.73 17.49 9.35
C ILE A 32 -16.79 16.77 8.51
N ASP A 33 -17.22 17.45 7.45
CA ASP A 33 -18.07 16.88 6.41
C ASP A 33 -17.19 16.30 5.31
N VAL A 34 -17.20 14.98 5.14
CA VAL A 34 -16.35 14.28 4.17
C VAL A 34 -17.20 13.63 3.09
N GLU A 35 -16.86 13.89 1.85
CA GLU A 35 -17.33 13.14 0.70
C GLU A 35 -16.26 12.14 0.25
N VAL A 36 -16.57 10.86 0.38
CA VAL A 36 -15.71 9.80 -0.13
C VAL A 36 -16.01 9.63 -1.62
N VAL A 37 -15.06 10.06 -2.46
CA VAL A 37 -15.18 9.99 -3.92
C VAL A 37 -14.67 8.63 -4.38
N THR A 38 -15.59 7.71 -4.64
CA THR A 38 -15.24 6.42 -5.26
C THR A 38 -15.07 6.62 -6.75
N ALA A 39 -13.85 6.44 -7.23
CA ALA A 39 -13.54 6.61 -8.63
C ALA A 39 -14.12 5.46 -9.47
N LYS A 40 -15.38 5.58 -9.91
CA LYS A 40 -15.89 4.84 -11.10
C LYS A 40 -15.02 5.05 -12.34
N ILE A 41 -14.23 6.09 -12.32
CA ILE A 41 -13.43 6.63 -13.40
C ILE A 41 -12.22 5.76 -13.73
N TYR A 42 -11.70 5.02 -12.73
CA TYR A 42 -10.58 4.13 -12.94
C TYR A 42 -10.96 2.76 -13.52
N THR A 43 -12.22 2.33 -13.39
CA THR A 43 -12.66 1.01 -13.84
C THR A 43 -12.98 0.94 -15.32
N GLU A 44 -13.54 1.98 -15.92
CA GLU A 44 -14.00 1.94 -17.33
C GLU A 44 -12.87 2.18 -18.35
N GLY A 45 -11.77 2.86 -17.96
CA GLY A 45 -10.67 3.20 -18.88
C GLY A 45 -9.43 2.32 -18.76
N LEU A 46 -9.19 1.71 -17.61
CA LEU A 46 -7.93 1.02 -17.29
C LEU A 46 -7.98 -0.50 -17.50
N GLU A 47 -9.13 -1.14 -17.34
CA GLU A 47 -9.26 -2.57 -17.61
C GLU A 47 -9.17 -2.90 -19.12
N SER A 48 -9.58 -1.94 -19.97
CA SER A 48 -9.58 -2.11 -21.43
C SER A 48 -8.27 -1.72 -22.13
N SER A 49 -7.34 -1.06 -21.43
CA SER A 49 -6.14 -0.46 -22.06
C SER A 49 -4.81 -1.11 -21.67
N ARG A 50 -4.82 -2.22 -20.91
CA ARG A 50 -3.57 -2.90 -20.52
C ARG A 50 -3.38 -4.20 -21.27
N PRO A 51 -2.39 -4.26 -22.15
CA PRO A 51 -1.80 -5.54 -22.52
C PRO A 51 -1.24 -6.21 -21.24
N ASP A 52 -1.54 -7.49 -21.02
CA ASP A 52 -0.92 -8.27 -19.97
C ASP A 52 0.60 -8.11 -20.04
N GLY A 53 1.23 -7.63 -18.97
CA GLY A 53 2.68 -7.53 -18.85
C GLY A 53 3.28 -6.11 -18.97
N GLU A 54 2.51 -5.06 -19.26
CA GLU A 54 3.06 -3.71 -19.25
C GLU A 54 3.29 -3.19 -17.82
N ARG A 55 4.37 -2.41 -17.65
CA ARG A 55 4.67 -1.74 -16.38
C ARG A 55 3.58 -0.71 -16.09
N TYR A 56 2.99 -0.81 -14.91
CA TYR A 56 2.00 0.14 -14.46
C TYR A 56 2.64 1.43 -13.97
N ASP A 57 2.17 2.57 -14.46
CA ASP A 57 2.58 3.87 -13.99
C ASP A 57 1.36 4.71 -13.55
N GLU A 58 1.32 5.10 -12.27
CA GLU A 58 0.34 6.04 -11.73
C GLU A 58 0.74 7.50 -11.97
N VAL A 59 1.94 7.73 -12.49
CA VAL A 59 2.48 9.08 -12.73
C VAL A 59 1.64 9.79 -13.78
N GLY A 60 1.31 11.04 -13.54
CA GLY A 60 0.43 11.83 -14.38
C GLY A 60 -1.07 11.59 -14.15
N THR A 61 -1.46 10.51 -13.46
CA THR A 61 -2.89 10.22 -13.23
C THR A 61 -3.40 10.79 -11.91
N VAL A 62 -2.67 10.64 -10.83
CA VAL A 62 -3.10 11.06 -9.48
C VAL A 62 -3.35 12.56 -9.41
N LEU A 63 -2.38 13.37 -9.83
CA LEU A 63 -2.53 14.83 -9.81
C LEU A 63 -3.62 15.30 -10.77
N ARG A 64 -3.68 14.75 -11.98
CA ARG A 64 -4.74 15.04 -12.96
C ARG A 64 -6.12 14.78 -12.39
N ASP A 65 -6.31 13.65 -11.72
CA ASP A 65 -7.60 13.26 -11.17
C ASP A 65 -7.96 14.06 -9.91
N MET A 66 -6.98 14.42 -9.09
CA MET A 66 -7.21 15.39 -7.99
C MET A 66 -7.74 16.72 -8.52
N ILE A 67 -7.24 17.20 -9.65
CA ILE A 67 -7.69 18.43 -10.27
C ILE A 67 -9.06 18.24 -10.94
N ALA A 68 -9.20 17.23 -11.80
CA ALA A 68 -10.40 17.00 -12.60
C ALA A 68 -11.64 16.71 -11.75
N PHE A 69 -11.48 16.03 -10.63
CA PHE A 69 -12.58 15.65 -9.73
C PHE A 69 -12.62 16.45 -8.45
N ASN A 70 -11.81 17.51 -8.36
CA ASN A 70 -11.70 18.37 -7.17
C ASN A 70 -11.49 17.57 -5.87
N ILE A 71 -10.58 16.60 -5.91
CA ILE A 71 -10.21 15.77 -4.76
C ILE A 71 -9.14 16.52 -3.95
N ASP A 72 -9.30 16.54 -2.63
CA ASP A 72 -8.42 17.26 -1.72
C ASP A 72 -7.32 16.35 -1.16
N ILE A 73 -7.69 15.13 -0.76
CA ILE A 73 -6.80 14.12 -0.17
C ILE A 73 -7.02 12.79 -0.89
N ILE A 74 -5.94 12.12 -1.23
CA ILE A 74 -5.97 10.72 -1.68
C ILE A 74 -5.11 9.88 -0.73
N PRO A 75 -5.70 9.00 0.08
CA PRO A 75 -4.97 7.95 0.77
C PRO A 75 -4.56 6.85 -0.22
N ASP A 76 -3.53 6.08 0.15
CA ASP A 76 -3.11 4.88 -0.59
C ASP A 76 -2.59 5.14 -2.01
N VAL A 77 -1.76 6.15 -2.17
CA VAL A 77 -0.97 6.42 -3.38
C VAL A 77 0.37 5.69 -3.28
N HIS A 78 0.89 5.19 -4.40
CA HIS A 78 2.27 4.68 -4.45
C HIS A 78 3.26 5.77 -4.03
N VAL A 79 4.16 5.43 -3.11
CA VAL A 79 5.12 6.38 -2.53
C VAL A 79 5.97 7.10 -3.59
N ARG A 80 6.27 6.46 -4.73
CA ARG A 80 7.05 7.06 -5.82
C ARG A 80 6.32 8.17 -6.56
N THR A 81 4.97 8.15 -6.58
CA THR A 81 4.17 9.02 -7.45
C THR A 81 4.44 10.51 -7.24
N PRO A 82 4.46 11.08 -6.01
CA PRO A 82 4.79 12.49 -5.83
C PRO A 82 6.20 12.87 -6.32
N PHE A 83 7.16 11.96 -6.20
CA PHE A 83 8.53 12.18 -6.64
C PHE A 83 8.67 12.13 -8.16
N ALA A 84 7.96 11.22 -8.80
CA ALA A 84 7.93 11.13 -10.25
C ALA A 84 7.22 12.34 -10.88
N GLU A 85 6.11 12.81 -10.30
CA GLU A 85 5.44 14.05 -10.71
C GLU A 85 6.38 15.27 -10.58
N ARG A 86 7.09 15.37 -9.45
CA ARG A 86 8.05 16.43 -9.23
C ARG A 86 9.19 16.40 -10.25
N ALA A 87 9.71 15.22 -10.60
CA ALA A 87 10.75 15.06 -11.61
C ALA A 87 10.27 15.47 -13.03
N LEU A 88 8.96 15.46 -13.27
CA LEU A 88 8.32 15.97 -14.49
C LEU A 88 7.97 17.47 -14.42
N GLY A 89 8.31 18.15 -13.31
CA GLY A 89 8.04 19.58 -13.11
C GLY A 89 6.70 19.87 -12.40
N ASN A 90 5.97 18.86 -11.96
CA ASN A 90 4.69 19.01 -11.25
C ASN A 90 4.90 18.99 -9.74
N ASP A 91 5.29 20.10 -9.16
CA ASP A 91 5.64 20.22 -7.73
C ASP A 91 4.41 20.53 -6.82
N GLU A 92 3.27 19.90 -7.06
CA GLU A 92 2.03 20.18 -6.31
C GLU A 92 1.67 19.07 -5.32
N LEU A 93 2.12 17.83 -5.52
CA LEU A 93 1.82 16.73 -4.62
C LEU A 93 2.74 16.70 -3.40
N ARG A 94 2.15 16.48 -2.23
CA ARG A 94 2.87 16.30 -0.96
C ARG A 94 2.36 15.05 -0.25
N ILE A 95 3.27 14.32 0.35
CA ILE A 95 2.96 13.23 1.27
C ILE A 95 2.68 13.85 2.63
N ILE A 96 1.45 13.69 3.13
CA ILE A 96 1.01 14.23 4.42
C ILE A 96 1.01 13.21 5.55
N GLY A 97 1.34 11.95 5.25
CA GLY A 97 1.50 10.87 6.22
C GLY A 97 1.47 9.49 5.59
N GLY A 98 1.63 8.47 6.43
CA GLY A 98 1.63 7.07 6.02
C GLY A 98 0.22 6.50 5.85
N TRP A 99 0.11 5.52 4.96
CA TRP A 99 -1.08 4.67 4.87
C TRP A 99 -0.72 3.22 5.21
N ARG A 100 0.38 2.71 4.67
CA ARG A 100 0.90 1.38 4.98
C ARG A 100 2.43 1.44 5.06
N ASN A 101 2.97 1.13 6.25
CA ASN A 101 4.41 1.25 6.52
C ASN A 101 5.18 -0.04 6.28
N GLN A 102 4.51 -1.11 5.86
CA GLN A 102 5.15 -2.38 5.54
C GLN A 102 4.43 -3.07 4.38
N PHE A 103 5.17 -3.88 3.64
CA PHE A 103 4.61 -4.68 2.56
C PHE A 103 4.41 -6.13 3.02
N PRO A 104 3.16 -6.57 3.31
CA PRO A 104 2.88 -7.87 3.89
C PRO A 104 2.97 -9.01 2.87
N ALA A 105 4.16 -9.29 2.40
CA ALA A 105 4.44 -10.35 1.44
C ALA A 105 5.81 -10.98 1.65
N ALA A 106 6.04 -12.10 1.02
CA ALA A 106 7.31 -12.81 1.00
C ALA A 106 7.62 -13.33 -0.41
N LEU A 107 8.88 -13.46 -0.76
CA LEU A 107 9.31 -14.25 -1.90
C LEU A 107 9.33 -15.72 -1.47
N VAL A 108 8.44 -16.51 -2.05
CA VAL A 108 8.34 -17.95 -1.81
C VAL A 108 8.78 -18.69 -3.07
N THR A 109 9.54 -19.77 -2.89
CA THR A 109 10.16 -20.53 -3.99
C THR A 109 9.98 -22.02 -3.80
N ALA A 110 10.09 -22.77 -4.89
CA ALA A 110 10.19 -24.21 -4.84
C ALA A 110 11.40 -24.67 -3.98
N ALA A 111 11.31 -25.86 -3.39
CA ALA A 111 12.26 -26.38 -2.39
C ALA A 111 13.73 -26.37 -2.81
N GLY A 112 14.01 -26.52 -4.13
CA GLY A 112 15.37 -26.52 -4.68
C GLY A 112 16.02 -25.14 -4.82
N ILE A 113 15.27 -24.03 -4.62
CA ILE A 113 15.73 -22.64 -4.81
C ILE A 113 15.99 -22.06 -3.43
N LYS A 114 17.26 -21.85 -3.07
CA LYS A 114 17.68 -21.40 -1.73
C LYS A 114 18.36 -20.03 -1.72
N SER A 115 18.57 -19.46 -2.89
CA SER A 115 19.18 -18.11 -3.06
C SER A 115 18.62 -17.42 -4.28
N ILE A 116 18.85 -16.10 -4.38
CA ILE A 116 18.50 -15.32 -5.58
C ILE A 116 19.23 -15.85 -6.82
N LYS A 117 20.46 -16.35 -6.67
CA LYS A 117 21.22 -16.93 -7.79
C LYS A 117 20.58 -18.18 -8.38
N ASP A 118 19.87 -18.94 -7.58
CA ASP A 118 19.19 -20.17 -8.01
C ASP A 118 17.94 -19.87 -8.88
N LEU A 119 17.54 -18.59 -8.97
CA LEU A 119 16.46 -18.15 -9.85
C LEU A 119 16.85 -18.20 -11.36
N LYS A 120 18.13 -18.40 -11.69
CA LYS A 120 18.56 -18.51 -13.10
C LYS A 120 17.82 -19.65 -13.80
N GLY A 121 17.19 -19.32 -14.94
CA GLY A 121 16.40 -20.25 -15.73
C GLY A 121 15.03 -20.63 -15.09
N LYS A 122 14.59 -19.93 -14.04
CA LYS A 122 13.35 -20.23 -13.34
C LYS A 122 12.19 -19.35 -13.80
N ARG A 123 10.97 -19.87 -13.60
CA ARG A 123 9.71 -19.18 -13.89
C ARG A 123 9.27 -18.42 -12.66
N ILE A 124 9.12 -17.10 -12.79
CA ILE A 124 8.71 -16.21 -11.70
C ILE A 124 7.33 -15.67 -11.98
N GLY A 125 6.40 -15.95 -11.07
CA GLY A 125 5.03 -15.45 -11.14
C GLY A 125 4.92 -14.03 -10.60
N ASP A 126 4.29 -13.12 -11.37
CA ASP A 126 3.91 -11.80 -10.90
C ASP A 126 2.68 -11.27 -11.65
N TRP A 127 2.01 -10.29 -11.05
CA TRP A 127 0.86 -9.65 -11.69
C TRP A 127 1.31 -8.72 -12.82
N TYR A 128 2.27 -7.83 -12.51
CA TYR A 128 2.85 -6.89 -13.48
C TYR A 128 4.26 -6.50 -13.05
N ARG A 129 5.12 -6.25 -14.02
CA ARG A 129 6.46 -5.73 -13.76
C ARG A 129 6.36 -4.22 -13.44
N GLY A 130 7.01 -3.81 -12.35
CA GLY A 130 6.99 -2.42 -11.87
C GLY A 130 6.29 -2.25 -10.51
N GLY A 131 5.76 -3.33 -9.94
CA GLY A 131 5.35 -3.36 -8.53
C GLY A 131 6.54 -3.28 -7.58
N ILE A 132 6.31 -2.79 -6.37
CA ILE A 132 7.37 -2.57 -5.38
C ILE A 132 8.20 -3.83 -5.10
N ALA A 133 7.54 -4.99 -5.00
CA ALA A 133 8.22 -6.25 -4.72
C ALA A 133 8.99 -6.77 -5.94
N THR A 134 8.43 -6.59 -7.14
CA THR A 134 9.11 -6.98 -8.38
C THR A 134 10.35 -6.15 -8.62
N LEU A 135 10.27 -4.84 -8.43
CA LEU A 135 11.43 -3.94 -8.59
C LEU A 135 12.53 -4.26 -7.58
N TRP A 136 12.15 -4.58 -6.33
CA TRP A 136 13.08 -5.11 -5.35
C TRP A 136 13.73 -6.40 -5.84
N LEU A 137 12.94 -7.36 -6.33
CA LEU A 137 13.46 -8.65 -6.80
C LEU A 137 14.38 -8.47 -8.01
N GLU A 138 14.02 -7.63 -8.97
CA GLU A 138 14.89 -7.30 -10.11
C GLU A 138 16.22 -6.69 -9.65
N ARG A 139 16.19 -5.80 -8.65
CA ARG A 139 17.42 -5.25 -8.05
C ARG A 139 18.27 -6.35 -7.40
N GLN A 140 17.66 -7.24 -6.61
CA GLN A 140 18.37 -8.36 -5.97
C GLN A 140 18.98 -9.31 -7.00
N MET A 141 18.29 -9.57 -8.11
CA MET A 141 18.84 -10.36 -9.22
C MET A 141 20.09 -9.69 -9.81
N ARG A 142 20.04 -8.39 -10.12
CA ARG A 142 21.21 -7.65 -10.64
C ARG A 142 22.38 -7.69 -9.66
N LEU A 143 22.14 -7.51 -8.36
CA LEU A 143 23.16 -7.61 -7.31
C LEU A 143 23.75 -9.03 -7.22
N ALA A 144 22.95 -10.05 -7.53
CA ALA A 144 23.40 -11.45 -7.57
C ALA A 144 24.07 -11.83 -8.90
N GLY A 145 24.19 -10.89 -9.86
CA GLY A 145 24.79 -11.10 -11.17
C GLY A 145 23.84 -11.72 -12.20
N LEU A 146 22.52 -11.67 -11.96
CA LEU A 146 21.52 -12.11 -12.92
C LEU A 146 20.92 -10.92 -13.68
N ASP A 147 20.61 -11.14 -14.94
CA ASP A 147 19.82 -10.22 -15.76
C ASP A 147 18.33 -10.58 -15.64
N PRO A 148 17.48 -9.71 -15.03
CA PRO A 148 16.06 -10.00 -14.86
C PRO A 148 15.28 -10.18 -16.17
N ASP A 149 15.81 -9.72 -17.30
CA ASP A 149 15.16 -9.80 -18.60
C ASP A 149 15.60 -11.02 -19.42
N ARG A 150 16.72 -11.66 -19.04
CA ARG A 150 17.32 -12.77 -19.82
C ARG A 150 17.46 -14.06 -19.03
N ASP A 151 17.74 -13.94 -17.73
CA ASP A 151 18.08 -15.10 -16.89
C ASP A 151 16.88 -15.75 -16.23
N VAL A 152 15.68 -15.19 -16.35
CA VAL A 152 14.45 -15.75 -15.79
C VAL A 152 13.29 -15.67 -16.78
N GLU A 153 12.28 -16.50 -16.60
CA GLU A 153 11.03 -16.42 -17.35
C GLU A 153 9.95 -15.79 -16.47
N TRP A 154 9.47 -14.60 -16.84
CA TRP A 154 8.36 -13.97 -16.14
C TRP A 154 7.03 -14.52 -16.62
N LYS A 155 6.24 -15.06 -15.70
CA LYS A 155 4.84 -15.44 -15.88
C LYS A 155 3.98 -14.30 -15.36
N ILE A 156 3.52 -13.45 -16.27
CA ILE A 156 2.81 -12.21 -15.93
C ILE A 156 1.30 -12.39 -16.11
N GLY A 157 0.54 -11.68 -15.28
CA GLY A 157 -0.90 -11.62 -15.32
C GLY A 157 -1.57 -11.96 -14.01
N TYR A 158 -2.87 -11.66 -13.93
CA TYR A 158 -3.66 -11.84 -12.71
C TYR A 158 -3.56 -13.26 -12.12
N LYS A 159 -3.57 -14.26 -12.98
CA LYS A 159 -3.43 -15.68 -12.62
C LYS A 159 -2.14 -15.97 -11.84
N PHE A 160 -1.05 -15.29 -12.14
CA PHE A 160 0.27 -15.59 -11.60
C PHE A 160 0.71 -14.73 -10.43
N GLY A 161 0.15 -13.54 -10.28
CA GLY A 161 0.65 -12.55 -9.34
C GLY A 161 -0.41 -11.84 -8.52
N SER A 162 -1.70 -12.18 -8.67
CA SER A 162 -2.69 -11.55 -7.82
C SER A 162 -2.40 -11.88 -6.36
N MET A 163 -2.53 -10.90 -5.50
CA MET A 163 -2.33 -11.05 -4.05
C MET A 163 -3.12 -12.21 -3.43
N ARG A 164 -4.14 -12.68 -4.14
CA ARG A 164 -5.04 -13.75 -3.71
C ARG A 164 -4.60 -15.11 -4.18
N GLU A 165 -3.96 -15.19 -5.34
CA GLU A 165 -3.82 -16.44 -6.09
C GLU A 165 -2.40 -16.79 -6.49
N ALA A 166 -1.41 -15.88 -6.28
CA ALA A 166 0.00 -16.11 -6.65
C ALA A 166 0.58 -17.42 -6.08
N TRP A 167 0.05 -17.89 -4.96
CA TRP A 167 0.44 -19.18 -4.35
C TRP A 167 -0.07 -20.40 -5.12
N LYS A 168 -1.20 -20.30 -5.85
CA LYS A 168 -1.78 -21.43 -6.59
C LYS A 168 -0.89 -21.90 -7.75
N PRO A 169 -0.42 -21.02 -8.66
CA PRO A 169 0.54 -21.40 -9.70
C PRO A 169 1.85 -21.96 -9.16
N LEU A 170 2.34 -21.42 -8.03
CA LEU A 170 3.52 -21.94 -7.36
C LEU A 170 3.29 -23.35 -6.84
N GLN A 171 2.16 -23.61 -6.19
CA GLN A 171 1.78 -24.92 -5.68
C GLN A 171 1.55 -25.93 -6.83
N ALA A 172 0.97 -25.48 -7.94
CA ALA A 172 0.75 -26.31 -9.12
C ALA A 172 2.03 -26.60 -9.92
N GLY A 173 3.15 -25.91 -9.63
CA GLY A 173 4.39 -26.03 -10.39
C GLY A 173 4.37 -25.25 -11.72
N ASP A 174 3.42 -24.37 -11.95
CA ASP A 174 3.38 -23.47 -13.10
C ASP A 174 4.43 -22.36 -13.00
N THR A 175 4.80 -21.98 -11.76
CA THR A 175 5.90 -21.09 -11.43
C THR A 175 6.84 -21.74 -10.42
N ASP A 176 8.11 -21.30 -10.41
CA ASP A 176 9.15 -21.81 -9.51
C ASP A 176 9.38 -20.85 -8.33
N ALA A 177 8.98 -19.60 -8.49
CA ALA A 177 9.00 -18.54 -7.46
C ALA A 177 7.83 -17.59 -7.66
N ALA A 178 7.35 -16.98 -6.57
CA ALA A 178 6.31 -15.97 -6.60
C ALA A 178 6.38 -15.05 -5.38
N ILE A 179 5.89 -13.81 -5.53
CA ILE A 179 5.62 -12.92 -4.41
C ILE A 179 4.26 -13.29 -3.84
N VAL A 180 4.24 -13.80 -2.62
CA VAL A 180 3.04 -14.34 -1.94
C VAL A 180 2.71 -13.52 -0.71
N ARG A 181 1.44 -13.21 -0.48
CA ARG A 181 1.00 -12.53 0.75
C ARG A 181 1.24 -13.40 1.99
N ASN A 182 1.62 -12.76 3.08
CA ASN A 182 2.08 -13.44 4.31
C ASN A 182 1.08 -14.44 4.89
N GLN A 183 -0.22 -14.26 4.71
CA GLN A 183 -1.22 -15.22 5.18
C GLN A 183 -1.11 -16.63 4.55
N TRP A 184 -0.54 -16.74 3.34
CA TRP A 184 -0.37 -18.01 2.64
C TRP A 184 1.01 -18.65 2.85
N VAL A 185 1.95 -17.88 3.36
CA VAL A 185 3.35 -18.33 3.54
C VAL A 185 3.47 -19.51 4.47
N PRO A 186 2.83 -19.56 5.66
CA PRO A 186 2.93 -20.72 6.55
C PRO A 186 2.51 -22.02 5.91
N GLN A 187 1.36 -22.01 5.21
CA GLN A 187 0.86 -23.20 4.50
C GLN A 187 1.83 -23.69 3.42
N LEU A 188 2.45 -22.78 2.67
CA LEU A 188 3.42 -23.16 1.64
C LEU A 188 4.71 -23.74 2.26
N VAL A 189 5.19 -23.16 3.36
CA VAL A 189 6.35 -23.66 4.07
C VAL A 189 6.11 -25.07 4.62
N GLU A 190 4.93 -25.34 5.19
CA GLU A 190 4.53 -26.68 5.63
C GLU A 190 4.49 -27.70 4.48
N GLN A 191 4.23 -27.25 3.25
CA GLN A 191 4.26 -28.06 2.03
C GLN A 191 5.66 -28.21 1.42
N GLY A 192 6.70 -27.66 2.06
CA GLY A 192 8.09 -27.80 1.63
C GLY A 192 8.61 -26.71 0.71
N PHE A 193 7.86 -25.62 0.51
CA PHE A 193 8.37 -24.44 -0.19
C PHE A 193 9.30 -23.63 0.72
N ASN A 194 10.23 -22.88 0.13
CA ASN A 194 11.12 -22.01 0.86
C ASN A 194 10.56 -20.58 0.92
N LYS A 195 10.52 -19.97 2.11
CA LYS A 195 10.43 -18.53 2.27
C LYS A 195 11.82 -17.95 2.09
N LEU A 196 12.15 -17.48 0.89
CA LEU A 196 13.47 -16.97 0.55
C LEU A 196 13.69 -15.55 1.09
N TYR A 197 12.63 -14.76 1.18
CA TYR A 197 12.69 -13.39 1.67
C TYR A 197 11.35 -12.99 2.29
N ASP A 198 11.40 -12.19 3.36
CA ASP A 198 10.23 -11.64 4.05
C ASP A 198 10.32 -10.12 4.09
N PHE A 199 9.41 -9.46 3.36
CA PHE A 199 9.41 -8.00 3.25
C PHE A 199 9.11 -7.31 4.58
N VAL A 200 8.33 -7.94 5.48
CA VAL A 200 8.03 -7.39 6.80
C VAL A 200 9.28 -7.44 7.69
N GLU A 201 9.98 -8.56 7.72
CA GLU A 201 11.20 -8.69 8.51
C GLU A 201 12.32 -7.77 8.01
N ASP A 202 12.49 -7.66 6.70
CA ASP A 202 13.50 -6.79 6.09
C ASP A 202 13.20 -5.30 6.27
N SER A 203 11.94 -4.94 6.46
CA SER A 203 11.54 -3.53 6.62
C SER A 203 11.94 -2.93 7.98
N LYS A 204 12.26 -3.73 8.96
CA LYS A 204 12.70 -3.24 10.28
C LYS A 204 14.11 -2.61 10.22
N PRO A 205 14.40 -1.52 10.93
CA PRO A 205 13.52 -0.76 11.81
C PRO A 205 12.76 0.40 11.10
N HIS A 206 13.06 0.73 9.84
CA HIS A 206 12.59 1.95 9.18
C HIS A 206 11.25 1.78 8.47
N GLY A 207 10.70 0.56 8.46
CA GLY A 207 9.52 0.29 7.66
C GLY A 207 9.81 0.21 6.16
N ARG A 208 8.75 -0.07 5.39
CA ARG A 208 8.74 -0.07 3.92
C ARG A 208 7.43 0.56 3.44
N PRO A 209 7.32 1.90 3.56
CA PRO A 209 6.10 2.64 3.26
C PRO A 209 5.84 2.69 1.75
N ASP A 210 5.25 1.64 1.21
CA ASP A 210 4.94 1.55 -0.22
C ASP A 210 3.72 2.38 -0.62
N ARG A 211 2.86 2.68 0.36
CA ARG A 211 1.63 3.43 0.19
C ARG A 211 1.54 4.58 1.18
N VAL A 212 1.15 5.74 0.68
CA VAL A 212 1.14 7.00 1.42
C VAL A 212 -0.14 7.77 1.18
N THR A 213 -0.44 8.71 2.09
CA THR A 213 -1.52 9.67 1.92
C THR A 213 -0.97 10.96 1.33
N VAL A 214 -1.59 11.45 0.26
CA VAL A 214 -1.17 12.66 -0.45
C VAL A 214 -2.25 13.74 -0.43
N ALA A 215 -1.80 15.00 -0.48
CA ALA A 215 -2.64 16.16 -0.70
C ALA A 215 -1.90 17.16 -1.61
N ARG A 216 -2.66 18.12 -2.19
CA ARG A 216 -2.03 19.20 -2.94
C ARG A 216 -1.40 20.22 -1.97
N LYS A 217 -0.21 20.72 -2.31
CA LYS A 217 0.51 21.74 -1.54
C LYS A 217 -0.39 22.95 -1.24
N SER A 218 -1.05 23.46 -2.29
CA SER A 218 -1.96 24.60 -2.17
C SER A 218 -3.17 24.32 -1.26
N PHE A 219 -3.60 23.08 -1.12
CA PHE A 219 -4.67 22.69 -0.20
C PHE A 219 -4.17 22.63 1.25
N ILE A 220 -2.99 22.07 1.47
CA ILE A 220 -2.35 21.98 2.80
C ILE A 220 -2.19 23.38 3.41
N GLU A 221 -1.65 24.31 2.62
CA GLU A 221 -1.38 25.69 3.07
C GLU A 221 -2.66 26.44 3.47
N ARG A 222 -3.76 26.19 2.79
CA ARG A 222 -5.05 26.87 3.05
C ARG A 222 -5.89 26.21 4.14
N ASN A 223 -5.69 24.93 4.42
CA ASN A 223 -6.61 24.14 5.25
C ASN A 223 -5.90 23.27 6.30
N PRO A 224 -4.89 23.77 7.05
CA PRO A 224 -4.13 22.93 7.98
C PRO A 224 -5.01 22.30 9.07
N GLU A 225 -5.97 23.04 9.62
CA GLU A 225 -6.86 22.53 10.66
C GLU A 225 -7.81 21.42 10.16
N LEU A 226 -8.21 21.49 8.89
CA LEU A 226 -9.04 20.44 8.29
C LEU A 226 -8.24 19.14 8.13
N ILE A 227 -6.96 19.25 7.74
CA ILE A 227 -6.04 18.12 7.64
C ILE A 227 -5.77 17.51 9.03
N LYS A 228 -5.58 18.32 10.07
CA LYS A 228 -5.43 17.80 11.44
C LYS A 228 -6.64 17.01 11.89
N ARG A 229 -7.85 17.49 11.66
CA ARG A 229 -9.10 16.78 11.99
C ARG A 229 -9.24 15.48 11.17
N PHE A 230 -8.87 15.51 9.88
CA PHE A 230 -8.81 14.31 9.05
C PHE A 230 -7.87 13.26 9.66
N TRP A 231 -6.68 13.67 10.12
CA TRP A 231 -5.73 12.76 10.74
C TRP A 231 -6.18 12.25 12.10
N LYS A 232 -6.86 13.05 12.94
CA LYS A 232 -7.46 12.56 14.18
C LYS A 232 -8.45 11.41 13.93
N ALA A 233 -9.34 11.58 12.96
CA ALA A 233 -10.26 10.52 12.55
C ALA A 233 -9.54 9.29 11.97
N THR A 234 -8.54 9.51 11.12
CA THR A 234 -7.78 8.45 10.45
C THR A 234 -6.95 7.63 11.44
N ILE A 235 -6.27 8.24 12.40
CA ILE A 235 -5.50 7.54 13.44
C ILE A 235 -6.43 6.68 14.31
N ARG A 236 -7.60 7.19 14.72
CA ARG A 236 -8.60 6.37 15.42
C ARG A 236 -9.06 5.17 14.59
N ALA A 237 -9.24 5.37 13.29
CA ALA A 237 -9.57 4.28 12.37
C ALA A 237 -8.43 3.25 12.31
N TYR A 238 -7.19 3.67 12.21
CA TYR A 238 -6.03 2.77 12.22
C TYR A 238 -5.97 1.93 13.50
N HIS A 239 -6.16 2.56 14.66
CA HIS A 239 -6.21 1.85 15.93
C HIS A 239 -7.34 0.81 15.94
N SER A 240 -8.56 1.24 15.59
CA SER A 240 -9.74 0.36 15.60
C SER A 240 -9.59 -0.82 14.65
N MET A 241 -9.09 -0.58 13.43
CA MET A 241 -8.90 -1.61 12.41
C MET A 241 -7.78 -2.59 12.76
N ARG A 242 -6.75 -2.16 13.51
CA ARG A 242 -5.67 -3.02 13.98
C ARG A 242 -6.02 -3.81 15.24
N MET A 243 -6.79 -3.20 16.16
CA MET A 243 -7.17 -3.86 17.42
C MET A 243 -8.07 -5.07 17.21
N ILE A 244 -8.97 -4.95 16.26
CA ILE A 244 -9.99 -5.95 16.03
C ILE A 244 -10.20 -6.05 14.51
N PRO A 245 -9.36 -6.83 13.81
CA PRO A 245 -9.61 -7.13 12.41
C PRO A 245 -11.03 -7.70 12.19
N GLU A 246 -11.59 -8.29 13.25
CA GLU A 246 -12.95 -8.82 13.30
C GLU A 246 -13.95 -7.84 13.94
N SER A 247 -13.55 -6.57 14.19
CA SER A 247 -14.48 -5.62 14.84
C SER A 247 -15.74 -5.49 14.01
N TYR A 248 -16.87 -5.52 14.72
CA TYR A 248 -18.19 -5.42 14.11
C TYR A 248 -18.34 -4.24 13.13
N PRO A 249 -17.81 -3.02 13.39
CA PRO A 249 -17.81 -1.93 12.41
C PRO A 249 -17.01 -2.23 11.16
N PHE A 250 -15.81 -2.79 11.28
CA PHE A 250 -14.97 -3.16 10.13
C PHE A 250 -15.60 -4.27 9.30
N ARG A 251 -16.11 -5.30 9.94
CA ARG A 251 -16.85 -6.38 9.29
C ARG A 251 -18.08 -5.86 8.56
N ARG A 252 -18.88 -4.99 9.18
CA ARG A 252 -20.03 -4.34 8.54
C ARG A 252 -19.61 -3.51 7.33
N TYR A 253 -18.50 -2.76 7.42
CA TYR A 253 -17.98 -2.00 6.31
C TYR A 253 -17.60 -2.91 5.14
N VAL A 254 -16.82 -3.97 5.38
CA VAL A 254 -16.44 -4.95 4.35
C VAL A 254 -17.69 -5.60 3.75
N GLU A 255 -18.64 -6.04 4.56
CA GLU A 255 -19.90 -6.63 4.10
C GLU A 255 -20.78 -5.63 3.31
N ALA A 256 -20.80 -4.36 3.68
CA ALA A 256 -21.52 -3.32 2.96
C ALA A 256 -20.87 -3.07 1.58
N LYS A 257 -19.55 -3.04 1.51
CA LYS A 257 -18.81 -2.90 0.23
C LYS A 257 -18.99 -4.11 -0.68
N ILE A 258 -18.98 -5.31 -0.14
CA ILE A 258 -19.31 -6.55 -0.87
C ILE A 258 -20.70 -6.45 -1.50
N ARG A 259 -21.68 -5.89 -0.79
CA ARG A 259 -23.06 -5.75 -1.29
C ARG A 259 -23.25 -4.67 -2.35
N VAL A 260 -22.44 -3.58 -2.29
CA VAL A 260 -22.60 -2.42 -3.18
C VAL A 260 -21.84 -2.58 -4.48
N ASN A 261 -20.71 -3.28 -4.47
CA ASN A 261 -19.82 -3.31 -5.62
C ASN A 261 -20.15 -4.34 -6.70
N ASN A 262 -20.87 -5.38 -6.42
CA ASN A 262 -21.48 -6.33 -7.37
C ASN A 262 -21.87 -7.63 -6.65
N PRO A 263 -23.13 -8.09 -6.72
CA PRO A 263 -23.53 -9.39 -6.18
C PRO A 263 -22.74 -10.56 -6.74
N ASP A 264 -22.33 -10.49 -8.01
CA ASP A 264 -21.55 -11.52 -8.69
C ASP A 264 -20.07 -11.54 -8.27
N GLU A 265 -19.57 -10.44 -7.70
CA GLU A 265 -18.25 -10.37 -7.06
C GLU A 265 -18.27 -10.79 -5.58
N SER A 266 -19.43 -11.11 -5.02
CA SER A 266 -19.58 -11.40 -3.60
C SER A 266 -18.73 -12.58 -3.14
N GLU A 267 -18.59 -13.60 -3.96
CA GLU A 267 -17.72 -14.75 -3.71
C GLU A 267 -16.23 -14.36 -3.77
N ARG A 268 -15.87 -13.63 -4.81
CA ARG A 268 -14.52 -13.10 -5.02
C ARG A 268 -14.10 -12.11 -3.94
N MET A 269 -15.04 -11.32 -3.40
CA MET A 269 -14.81 -10.37 -2.31
C MET A 269 -14.71 -11.04 -0.94
N ARG A 270 -15.38 -12.17 -0.71
CA ARG A 270 -15.21 -12.94 0.55
C ARG A 270 -13.76 -13.39 0.75
N ASP A 271 -13.07 -13.77 -0.33
CA ASP A 271 -11.67 -14.15 -0.29
C ASP A 271 -10.74 -12.96 -0.01
N LEU A 272 -11.22 -11.73 -0.22
CA LEU A 272 -10.47 -10.51 0.10
C LEU A 272 -10.52 -10.13 1.58
N VAL A 273 -11.52 -10.55 2.32
CA VAL A 273 -11.67 -10.17 3.73
C VAL A 273 -10.41 -10.50 4.54
N PRO A 274 -9.84 -11.72 4.47
CA PRO A 274 -8.60 -12.02 5.19
C PRO A 274 -7.42 -11.16 4.76
N ILE A 275 -7.36 -10.78 3.47
CA ILE A 275 -6.27 -9.95 2.93
C ILE A 275 -6.39 -8.52 3.45
N VAL A 276 -7.59 -7.94 3.38
CA VAL A 276 -7.87 -6.60 3.89
C VAL A 276 -7.62 -6.52 5.39
N MET A 277 -8.00 -7.56 6.13
CA MET A 277 -7.74 -7.67 7.57
C MET A 277 -6.24 -7.73 7.87
N LEU A 278 -5.47 -8.49 7.11
CA LEU A 278 -4.02 -8.52 7.27
C LEU A 278 -3.40 -7.16 6.91
N GLU A 279 -3.85 -6.51 5.84
CA GLU A 279 -3.33 -5.20 5.44
C GLU A 279 -3.58 -4.13 6.51
N SER A 280 -4.70 -4.18 7.21
CA SER A 280 -4.99 -3.26 8.31
C SER A 280 -4.00 -3.37 9.47
N SER A 281 -3.33 -4.51 9.64
CA SER A 281 -2.28 -4.71 10.66
C SER A 281 -1.03 -3.89 10.41
N PHE A 282 -0.89 -3.26 9.24
CA PHE A 282 0.29 -2.49 8.84
C PHE A 282 0.02 -0.98 8.71
N PHE A 283 -1.16 -0.50 9.08
CA PHE A 283 -1.41 0.93 9.20
C PHE A 283 -0.54 1.53 10.29
N PRO A 284 0.09 2.69 10.06
CA PRO A 284 0.89 3.35 11.09
C PRO A 284 -0.01 3.84 12.23
N LEU A 285 0.31 3.46 13.46
CA LEU A 285 -0.50 3.83 14.64
C LEU A 285 -0.52 5.33 14.93
N ASP A 286 0.51 6.01 14.49
CA ASP A 286 0.72 7.46 14.63
C ASP A 286 0.42 8.25 13.35
N GLY A 287 0.04 7.57 12.27
CA GLY A 287 -0.19 8.18 10.96
C GLY A 287 1.09 8.62 10.23
N GLN A 288 2.27 8.37 10.80
CA GLN A 288 3.54 8.82 10.25
C GLN A 288 4.21 7.75 9.37
N LEU A 289 5.25 8.15 8.67
CA LEU A 289 6.12 7.26 7.90
C LEU A 289 7.59 7.65 8.11
N SER A 290 8.49 6.71 7.86
CA SER A 290 9.93 6.95 7.92
C SER A 290 10.45 7.53 6.60
N PRO A 291 11.03 8.75 6.59
CA PRO A 291 11.71 9.28 5.41
C PRO A 291 12.84 8.38 4.90
N GLU A 292 13.52 7.66 5.80
CA GLU A 292 14.55 6.69 5.43
C GLU A 292 13.96 5.47 4.72
N GLY A 293 12.83 4.95 5.24
CA GLY A 293 12.09 3.86 4.58
C GLY A 293 11.57 4.27 3.20
N VAL A 294 11.14 5.53 3.02
CA VAL A 294 10.77 6.08 1.73
C VAL A 294 11.97 6.11 0.79
N TRP A 295 13.09 6.68 1.23
CA TRP A 295 14.29 6.78 0.39
C TRP A 295 14.77 5.42 -0.10
N ARG A 296 14.79 4.41 0.76
CA ARG A 296 15.13 3.04 0.39
C ARG A 296 14.31 2.51 -0.79
N ILE A 297 13.00 2.77 -0.77
CA ILE A 297 12.13 2.36 -1.88
C ILE A 297 12.42 3.16 -3.15
N LEU A 298 12.65 4.47 -3.02
CA LEU A 298 12.97 5.32 -4.19
C LEU A 298 14.28 4.88 -4.85
N GLU A 299 15.32 4.53 -4.08
CA GLU A 299 16.56 3.97 -4.63
C GLU A 299 16.30 2.70 -5.45
N GLU A 300 15.46 1.79 -4.96
CA GLU A 300 15.11 0.58 -5.71
C GLU A 300 14.42 0.91 -7.05
N HIS A 301 13.57 1.95 -7.05
CA HIS A 301 12.86 2.39 -8.25
C HIS A 301 13.79 3.13 -9.23
N ILE A 302 14.76 3.88 -8.71
CA ILE A 302 15.81 4.53 -9.52
C ILE A 302 16.71 3.45 -10.16
N ASP A 303 17.15 2.48 -9.36
CA ASP A 303 18.01 1.38 -9.85
C ASP A 303 17.28 0.52 -10.91
N ALA A 304 15.98 0.39 -10.79
CA ALA A 304 15.14 -0.32 -11.77
C ALA A 304 14.81 0.53 -13.02
N GLY A 305 15.17 1.81 -13.03
CA GLY A 305 14.91 2.72 -14.15
C GLY A 305 13.45 3.15 -14.30
N VAL A 306 12.63 2.98 -13.26
CA VAL A 306 11.21 3.42 -13.24
C VAL A 306 11.01 4.76 -12.57
N LEU A 307 12.03 5.26 -11.88
CA LEU A 307 12.07 6.61 -11.34
C LEU A 307 13.30 7.33 -11.87
N SER A 308 13.18 8.62 -12.16
CA SER A 308 14.27 9.43 -12.68
C SER A 308 15.47 9.48 -11.72
N LYS A 309 16.68 9.39 -12.26
CA LYS A 309 17.93 9.60 -11.52
C LYS A 309 18.11 11.03 -11.01
N THR A 310 17.26 11.96 -11.46
CA THR A 310 17.26 13.34 -10.93
C THR A 310 16.62 13.44 -9.55
N VAL A 311 15.85 12.42 -9.14
CA VAL A 311 15.30 12.33 -7.78
C VAL A 311 16.43 12.00 -6.81
N THR A 312 16.54 12.80 -5.77
CA THR A 312 17.60 12.74 -4.76
C THR A 312 17.05 12.60 -3.35
N ARG A 313 17.92 12.31 -2.38
CA ARG A 313 17.52 12.26 -0.96
C ARG A 313 16.91 13.58 -0.48
N ASN A 314 17.37 14.72 -1.01
CA ASN A 314 16.84 16.03 -0.65
C ASN A 314 15.37 16.22 -1.09
N ASP A 315 14.92 15.52 -2.13
CA ASP A 315 13.52 15.57 -2.55
C ASP A 315 12.60 14.92 -1.52
N VAL A 316 13.11 13.99 -0.70
CA VAL A 316 12.32 13.36 0.37
C VAL A 316 11.83 14.42 1.35
N ASP A 317 12.72 15.31 1.81
CA ASP A 317 12.38 16.39 2.75
C ASP A 317 11.47 17.47 2.10
N ALA A 318 11.59 17.65 0.79
CA ALA A 318 10.75 18.60 0.05
C ALA A 318 9.31 18.08 -0.18
N VAL A 319 9.17 16.77 -0.37
CA VAL A 319 7.88 16.14 -0.72
C VAL A 319 7.11 15.67 0.52
N ILE A 320 7.81 15.22 1.56
CA ILE A 320 7.17 14.77 2.81
C ILE A 320 6.86 15.99 3.68
N ARG A 321 5.58 16.17 3.99
CA ARG A 321 5.03 17.26 4.79
C ARG A 321 4.11 16.68 5.86
N GLN A 322 4.72 15.93 6.78
CA GLN A 322 3.99 15.23 7.84
C GLN A 322 3.95 16.00 9.19
N GLU A 323 4.31 17.27 9.20
CA GLU A 323 4.32 18.08 10.41
C GLU A 323 2.94 18.13 11.08
N LEU A 324 1.87 18.24 10.27
CA LEU A 324 0.50 18.30 10.80
C LEU A 324 0.07 16.96 11.46
N VAL A 325 0.44 15.82 10.89
CA VAL A 325 0.14 14.54 11.53
C VAL A 325 1.00 14.31 12.78
N GLN A 326 2.23 14.83 12.81
CA GLN A 326 3.09 14.82 13.99
C GLN A 326 2.50 15.63 15.13
N GLU A 327 2.02 16.84 14.86
CA GLU A 327 1.31 17.67 15.85
C GLU A 327 0.06 16.96 16.39
N VAL A 328 -0.74 16.37 15.50
CA VAL A 328 -1.91 15.57 15.87
C VAL A 328 -1.52 14.40 16.77
N TRP A 329 -0.46 13.69 16.42
CA TRP A 329 0.00 12.57 17.24
C TRP A 329 0.51 13.01 18.62
N GLN A 330 1.26 14.11 18.69
CA GLN A 330 1.70 14.68 19.98
C GLN A 330 0.53 14.98 20.90
N GLU A 331 -0.58 15.51 20.36
CA GLU A 331 -1.80 15.78 21.13
C GLU A 331 -2.52 14.46 21.52
N MET A 332 -2.78 13.60 20.55
CA MET A 332 -3.57 12.37 20.74
C MET A 332 -2.89 11.37 21.66
N SER A 333 -1.57 11.21 21.57
CA SER A 333 -0.79 10.24 22.36
C SER A 333 -0.84 10.51 23.87
N GLN A 334 -1.24 11.72 24.28
CA GLN A 334 -1.40 12.08 25.69
C GLN A 334 -2.79 11.69 26.23
N THR A 335 -3.75 11.39 25.38
CA THR A 335 -5.11 11.03 25.79
C THR A 335 -5.19 9.63 26.37
N ASP A 336 -6.08 9.41 27.33
CA ASP A 336 -6.30 8.09 27.92
C ASP A 336 -6.83 7.09 26.89
N GLU A 337 -7.63 7.55 25.92
CA GLU A 337 -8.12 6.75 24.78
C GLU A 337 -6.96 6.12 24.03
N VAL A 338 -6.00 6.93 23.59
CA VAL A 338 -4.87 6.45 22.77
C VAL A 338 -3.93 5.57 23.60
N LYS A 339 -3.62 5.94 24.85
CA LYS A 339 -2.81 5.13 25.75
C LYS A 339 -3.42 3.74 25.93
N HIS A 340 -4.69 3.66 26.22
CA HIS A 340 -5.41 2.38 26.36
C HIS A 340 -5.40 1.58 25.04
N ASN A 341 -5.59 2.23 23.90
CA ASN A 341 -5.54 1.58 22.61
C ASN A 341 -4.13 1.00 22.31
N LEU A 342 -3.08 1.75 22.63
CA LEU A 342 -1.69 1.29 22.43
C LEU A 342 -1.36 0.07 23.31
N GLU A 343 -1.80 0.04 24.57
CA GLU A 343 -1.66 -1.12 25.44
C GLU A 343 -2.30 -2.37 24.83
N ARG A 344 -3.50 -2.24 24.30
CA ARG A 344 -4.24 -3.33 23.64
C ARG A 344 -3.61 -3.76 22.31
N LEU A 345 -2.97 -2.85 21.60
CA LEU A 345 -2.32 -3.09 20.33
C LEU A 345 -0.94 -3.70 20.47
N GLN A 346 -0.33 -3.66 21.66
CA GLN A 346 1.03 -4.15 21.87
C GLN A 346 1.26 -5.57 21.34
N PRO A 347 0.39 -6.58 21.57
CA PRO A 347 0.58 -7.91 20.99
C PRO A 347 0.54 -7.94 19.46
N VAL A 348 -0.23 -7.05 18.83
CA VAL A 348 -0.30 -6.92 17.36
C VAL A 348 0.98 -6.29 16.82
N VAL A 349 1.50 -5.28 17.50
CA VAL A 349 2.76 -4.61 17.18
C VAL A 349 3.94 -5.59 17.32
N GLU A 350 4.00 -6.36 18.40
CA GLU A 350 5.03 -7.38 18.61
C GLU A 350 5.02 -8.44 17.51
N LYS A 351 3.83 -8.84 17.04
CA LYS A 351 3.68 -9.87 16.02
C LYS A 351 4.01 -9.37 14.60
N TYR A 352 3.58 -8.17 14.26
CA TYR A 352 3.61 -7.67 12.87
C TYR A 352 4.55 -6.48 12.68
N GLY A 353 5.08 -5.91 13.76
CA GLY A 353 5.86 -4.67 13.73
C GLY A 353 5.02 -3.41 13.53
N TYR A 354 5.69 -2.29 13.40
CA TYR A 354 5.07 -0.98 13.13
C TYR A 354 4.83 -0.77 11.64
#